data_e7351fb874d6e039360ce316934e3444
#
_entry.id   e7351fb874d6e039360ce316934e3444
#
_cell.length_a   1.000
_cell.length_b   1.000
_cell.length_c   1.000
_cell.angle_alpha   90.00
_cell.angle_beta   90.00
_cell.angle_gamma   90.00
#
_symmetry.space_group_name_H-M   'P 1'
#
loop_
_entity.id
_entity.type
_entity.pdbx_description
1 polymer ?
#
loop_
_entity_poly.entity_id
_entity_poly.type
_entity_poly.pdbx_seq_one_letter_code
_entity_poly.pdbx_strand_id
1 'polypeptide(L)'
;MKRIFYLAFFACHFLCAQEKSKVLYRNEIVYLSNKSKLEIESFIEEQREIAKSKNVNEYSINIPYDNFSEISNIKGAAINAKTNKKSKLSQYDISTNELKQRDIFYSDNKYKHFDFNNVEDKSKVEFSYKVKQNEPRLLSFFAFQHELQTVASQFQIKSDPSIEIGYKLFGDHQDKIVFEKTKEENLDVYTWKVTDMPSFEEENRAPNFTYFLPHIVYYIKSYTKDNKKEALFPDVEHLYKWYYSLVKDINKLDQTALKTKTSELIKDKTNPKDKAKAIYNWVQENIHYVAFEYEMGGFIPRDAASVFDKKYGDCKDISNLLNEMFKTAGLESNLVWIGTRDKPYSFVDVPTPLVSNHMIASVKIDKQRYFVDGTDSFCPFTFPSAMIQGKEGLIGISETEFVIEKVPVIDKKENHLKVDMKLKINDDGVQGAAKLLLSGYEKSDFLNVLASNKQKQDEILKSGLTRYNQKLEIENTEVKKNEYDNKDAELLYNFKLESWTKKIGDKMIVKPILLAPFKGYIIDTKERKLSIENDNLFTNDFTYVYEIPENYQLDFIPENSKKENEVLSYDISYKKDKKNLIVSQKIALKKLVIETKDFDNWNALVNELNNQYNQSIILIKK
;
A
#
# COMPACT_ATOMS: atom_id res chain seq x y z
N MET A 1 -11.68 -69.72 -22.48
CA MET A 1 -12.27 -69.01 -21.35
C MET A 1 -11.21 -68.79 -20.26
N LYS A 2 -10.56 -67.67 -20.20
CA LYS A 2 -9.70 -67.30 -19.07
C LYS A 2 -10.15 -65.87 -18.65
N ARG A 3 -10.77 -65.79 -17.48
CA ARG A 3 -11.16 -64.54 -16.84
C ARG A 3 -9.92 -63.96 -16.14
N ILE A 4 -9.49 -62.78 -16.55
CA ILE A 4 -8.45 -61.98 -15.88
C ILE A 4 -9.17 -61.05 -14.91
N PHE A 5 -8.92 -61.24 -13.60
CA PHE A 5 -9.33 -60.34 -12.53
C PHE A 5 -8.35 -59.18 -12.48
N TYR A 6 -8.81 -57.95 -12.75
CA TYR A 6 -8.09 -56.74 -12.41
C TYR A 6 -8.36 -56.39 -10.95
N LEU A 7 -7.35 -56.57 -10.09
CA LEU A 7 -7.31 -55.98 -8.77
C LEU A 7 -6.97 -54.49 -8.95
N ALA A 8 -7.96 -53.61 -8.73
CA ALA A 8 -7.73 -52.18 -8.58
C ALA A 8 -7.13 -51.92 -7.19
N PHE A 9 -5.85 -51.61 -7.13
CA PHE A 9 -5.21 -51.06 -5.94
C PHE A 9 -5.71 -49.65 -5.75
N PHE A 10 -6.66 -49.42 -4.85
CA PHE A 10 -6.97 -48.12 -4.29
C PHE A 10 -5.81 -47.71 -3.37
N ALA A 11 -4.85 -46.96 -3.90
CA ALA A 11 -3.90 -46.25 -3.07
C ALA A 11 -4.65 -45.08 -2.40
N CYS A 12 -5.12 -45.30 -1.18
CA CYS A 12 -5.50 -44.20 -0.28
C CYS A 12 -4.25 -43.36 -0.04
N HIS A 13 -4.13 -42.26 -0.78
CA HIS A 13 -3.25 -41.19 -0.39
C HIS A 13 -3.86 -40.57 0.86
N PHE A 14 -3.44 -41.01 2.04
CA PHE A 14 -3.53 -40.22 3.25
C PHE A 14 -2.67 -38.98 2.98
N LEU A 15 -3.29 -37.86 2.57
CA LEU A 15 -2.75 -36.53 2.75
C LEU A 15 -2.63 -36.37 4.28
N CYS A 16 -1.49 -36.77 4.84
CA CYS A 16 -1.09 -36.28 6.15
C CYS A 16 -1.01 -34.75 6.02
N ALA A 17 -2.04 -34.08 6.50
CA ALA A 17 -1.94 -32.64 6.72
C ALA A 17 -0.71 -32.43 7.60
N GLN A 18 0.32 -31.80 7.06
CA GLN A 18 1.54 -31.51 7.81
C GLN A 18 1.14 -30.58 8.97
N GLU A 19 1.32 -31.04 10.20
CA GLU A 19 1.03 -30.21 11.37
C GLU A 19 1.82 -28.90 11.24
N LYS A 20 1.12 -27.76 11.34
CA LYS A 20 1.73 -26.42 11.32
C LYS A 20 2.10 -26.02 12.74
N SER A 21 3.15 -25.20 12.88
CA SER A 21 3.49 -24.57 14.16
C SER A 21 2.34 -23.70 14.66
N LYS A 22 2.25 -23.52 15.96
CA LYS A 22 1.18 -22.72 16.59
C LYS A 22 1.69 -21.94 17.80
N VAL A 23 1.10 -20.80 18.05
CA VAL A 23 1.24 -20.03 19.29
C VAL A 23 0.32 -20.67 20.32
N LEU A 24 0.89 -21.24 21.38
CA LEU A 24 0.11 -21.86 22.47
C LEU A 24 -0.53 -20.79 23.33
N TYR A 25 0.23 -19.77 23.69
CA TYR A 25 -0.28 -18.55 24.30
C TYR A 25 0.61 -17.35 23.96
N ARG A 26 0.00 -16.17 23.94
CA ARG A 26 0.64 -14.86 23.85
C ARG A 26 -0.07 -13.92 24.80
N ASN A 27 0.67 -13.40 25.76
CA ASN A 27 0.15 -12.47 26.75
C ASN A 27 0.97 -11.17 26.72
N GLU A 28 0.27 -10.05 26.80
CA GLU A 28 0.88 -8.75 27.06
C GLU A 28 0.14 -8.08 28.24
N ILE A 29 0.89 -7.64 29.22
CA ILE A 29 0.37 -6.90 30.37
C ILE A 29 1.03 -5.53 30.39
N VAL A 30 0.23 -4.48 30.19
CA VAL A 30 0.66 -3.09 30.25
C VAL A 30 0.37 -2.54 31.67
N TYR A 31 1.39 -2.09 32.34
CA TYR A 31 1.30 -1.41 33.61
C TYR A 31 1.36 0.10 33.40
N LEU A 32 0.30 0.80 33.75
CA LEU A 32 0.22 2.25 33.77
C LEU A 32 0.25 2.75 35.20
N SER A 33 1.33 3.42 35.57
CA SER A 33 1.50 3.97 36.93
C SER A 33 1.68 5.48 36.89
N ASN A 34 1.15 6.16 37.94
CA ASN A 34 1.19 7.60 38.07
C ASN A 34 1.57 8.03 39.50
N LYS A 35 2.74 7.58 39.96
CA LYS A 35 3.23 7.90 41.30
C LYS A 35 3.89 9.30 41.35
N SER A 36 5.12 9.40 40.84
CA SER A 36 5.85 10.67 40.72
C SER A 36 5.80 11.22 39.31
N LYS A 37 5.67 10.34 38.34
CA LYS A 37 5.49 10.60 36.91
C LYS A 37 4.67 9.49 36.28
N LEU A 38 4.13 9.76 35.10
CA LEU A 38 3.47 8.75 34.28
C LEU A 38 4.53 7.77 33.78
N GLU A 39 4.38 6.49 34.10
CA GLU A 39 5.27 5.40 33.68
C GLU A 39 4.47 4.32 32.98
N ILE A 40 5.02 3.78 31.89
CA ILE A 40 4.40 2.75 31.07
C ILE A 40 5.40 1.63 30.88
N GLU A 41 5.08 0.45 31.38
CA GLU A 41 5.88 -0.76 31.26
C GLU A 41 4.99 -1.91 30.76
N SER A 42 5.36 -2.56 29.67
CA SER A 42 4.72 -3.80 29.22
C SER A 42 5.57 -5.01 29.59
N PHE A 43 4.91 -6.08 30.01
CA PHE A 43 5.47 -7.42 30.12
C PHE A 43 4.84 -8.30 29.07
N ILE A 44 5.68 -8.87 28.20
CA ILE A 44 5.26 -9.74 27.11
C ILE A 44 5.79 -11.15 27.36
N GLU A 45 4.94 -12.15 27.18
CA GLU A 45 5.32 -13.56 27.18
C GLU A 45 4.61 -14.34 26.08
N GLU A 46 5.34 -15.26 25.47
CA GLU A 46 4.81 -16.09 24.38
C GLU A 46 5.41 -17.49 24.43
N GLN A 47 4.58 -18.50 24.12
CA GLN A 47 5.03 -19.86 23.92
C GLN A 47 4.50 -20.39 22.58
N ARG A 48 5.38 -21.01 21.81
CA ARG A 48 5.06 -21.66 20.52
C ARG A 48 5.34 -23.14 20.59
N GLU A 49 4.54 -23.94 19.90
CA GLU A 49 4.86 -25.32 19.54
C GLU A 49 5.31 -25.35 18.09
N ILE A 50 6.51 -25.85 17.86
CA ILE A 50 7.14 -25.84 16.54
C ILE A 50 6.87 -27.15 15.83
N ALA A 51 6.24 -27.09 14.68
CA ALA A 51 6.12 -28.25 13.77
C ALA A 51 7.48 -28.48 13.09
N LYS A 52 7.63 -29.64 12.43
CA LYS A 52 8.79 -29.97 11.61
C LYS A 52 8.83 -29.05 10.38
N SER A 53 9.09 -27.81 10.62
CA SER A 53 9.18 -26.77 9.61
C SER A 53 10.63 -26.54 9.20
N LYS A 54 10.83 -26.25 7.92
CA LYS A 54 12.09 -25.67 7.45
C LYS A 54 12.14 -24.15 7.64
N ASN A 55 11.08 -23.55 8.19
CA ASN A 55 10.97 -22.12 8.35
C ASN A 55 11.63 -21.66 9.67
N VAL A 56 12.80 -21.11 9.57
CA VAL A 56 13.60 -20.59 10.69
C VAL A 56 12.84 -19.50 11.47
N ASN A 57 11.97 -18.73 10.80
CA ASN A 57 11.22 -17.62 11.41
C ASN A 57 10.30 -18.05 12.55
N GLU A 58 9.96 -19.35 12.66
CA GLU A 58 9.07 -19.85 13.72
C GLU A 58 9.77 -19.92 15.11
N TYR A 59 11.10 -20.05 15.13
CA TYR A 59 11.93 -20.09 16.34
C TYR A 59 13.05 -19.02 16.40
N SER A 60 13.05 -18.13 15.44
CA SER A 60 13.87 -16.94 15.35
C SER A 60 13.03 -15.72 15.75
N ILE A 61 13.42 -15.04 16.80
CA ILE A 61 12.61 -13.96 17.38
C ILE A 61 13.25 -12.62 17.13
N ASN A 62 12.47 -11.70 16.59
CA ASN A 62 12.81 -10.30 16.40
C ASN A 62 11.88 -9.43 17.25
N ILE A 63 12.42 -8.65 18.17
CA ILE A 63 11.68 -7.70 19.01
C ILE A 63 12.02 -6.30 18.52
N PRO A 64 11.15 -5.63 17.74
CA PRO A 64 11.39 -4.27 17.26
C PRO A 64 11.28 -3.25 18.39
N TYR A 65 12.06 -2.18 18.32
CA TYR A 65 12.00 -1.03 19.20
C TYR A 65 12.69 0.18 18.57
N ASP A 66 12.45 1.36 19.11
CA ASP A 66 13.02 2.64 18.73
C ASP A 66 13.60 3.36 19.97
N ASN A 67 14.01 4.62 19.80
CA ASN A 67 14.53 5.41 20.94
C ASN A 67 13.44 5.87 21.93
N PHE A 68 12.15 5.71 21.62
CA PHE A 68 11.05 5.94 22.56
C PHE A 68 10.78 4.74 23.45
N SER A 69 11.42 3.60 23.20
CA SER A 69 11.21 2.35 23.92
C SER A 69 12.53 1.69 24.34
N GLU A 70 12.51 1.01 25.46
CA GLU A 70 13.64 0.24 26.00
C GLU A 70 13.23 -1.21 26.20
N ILE A 71 14.00 -2.14 25.61
CA ILE A 71 13.80 -3.58 25.80
C ILE A 71 14.74 -4.11 26.87
N SER A 72 14.18 -4.80 27.86
CA SER A 72 14.94 -5.36 28.98
C SER A 72 14.43 -6.75 29.41
N ASN A 73 15.18 -7.44 30.26
CA ASN A 73 14.79 -8.71 30.87
C ASN A 73 14.38 -9.80 29.89
N ILE A 74 15.05 -9.87 28.72
CA ILE A 74 14.79 -10.93 27.75
C ILE A 74 15.20 -12.27 28.35
N LYS A 75 14.24 -13.20 28.40
CA LYS A 75 14.41 -14.58 28.82
C LYS A 75 13.80 -15.49 27.80
N GLY A 76 14.35 -16.69 27.64
CA GLY A 76 13.78 -17.67 26.74
C GLY A 76 14.34 -19.07 27.00
N ALA A 77 13.64 -20.07 26.47
CA ALA A 77 14.11 -21.44 26.44
C ALA A 77 13.44 -22.26 25.34
N ALA A 78 14.18 -23.21 24.81
CA ALA A 78 13.63 -24.28 23.99
C ALA A 78 13.48 -25.57 24.83
N ILE A 79 12.36 -26.25 24.70
CA ILE A 79 12.06 -27.54 25.35
C ILE A 79 11.96 -28.57 24.21
N ASN A 80 12.96 -29.45 24.14
CA ASN A 80 13.01 -30.48 23.12
C ASN A 80 11.94 -31.56 23.37
N ALA A 81 11.09 -31.82 22.39
CA ALA A 81 9.95 -32.72 22.54
C ALA A 81 10.33 -34.20 22.82
N LYS A 82 11.47 -34.66 22.29
CA LYS A 82 11.92 -36.05 22.46
C LYS A 82 12.63 -36.31 23.78
N THR A 83 13.48 -35.37 24.19
CA THR A 83 14.35 -35.54 25.35
C THR A 83 13.84 -34.84 26.61
N ASN A 84 12.81 -34.01 26.45
CA ASN A 84 12.29 -33.08 27.47
C ASN A 84 13.36 -32.17 28.10
N LYS A 85 14.51 -32.01 27.43
CA LYS A 85 15.60 -31.17 27.87
C LYS A 85 15.28 -29.71 27.61
N LYS A 86 15.42 -28.86 28.61
CA LYS A 86 15.26 -27.41 28.52
C LYS A 86 16.61 -26.74 28.25
N SER A 87 16.73 -26.06 27.12
CA SER A 87 17.90 -25.26 26.73
C SER A 87 17.56 -23.77 26.90
N LYS A 88 18.18 -23.11 27.87
CA LYS A 88 17.94 -21.68 28.15
C LYS A 88 18.65 -20.81 27.12
N LEU A 89 18.02 -19.70 26.75
CA LEU A 89 18.63 -18.62 25.97
C LEU A 89 19.76 -17.98 26.78
N SER A 90 20.93 -17.84 26.19
CA SER A 90 22.04 -17.09 26.76
C SER A 90 21.91 -15.61 26.41
N GLN A 91 22.33 -14.72 27.34
CA GLN A 91 22.39 -13.29 27.04
C GLN A 91 23.39 -12.97 25.92
N TYR A 92 24.38 -13.81 25.69
CA TYR A 92 25.35 -13.68 24.58
C TYR A 92 24.76 -14.02 23.21
N ASP A 93 23.62 -14.72 23.16
CA ASP A 93 22.92 -15.08 21.92
C ASP A 93 21.96 -13.97 21.45
N ILE A 94 21.81 -12.90 22.24
CA ILE A 94 20.92 -11.78 21.92
C ILE A 94 21.72 -10.68 21.23
N SER A 95 21.44 -10.46 19.95
CA SER A 95 22.02 -9.36 19.18
C SER A 95 21.09 -8.15 19.07
N THR A 96 21.68 -7.01 18.78
CA THR A 96 20.95 -5.77 18.43
C THR A 96 21.29 -5.41 17.01
N ASN A 97 20.28 -5.24 16.18
CA ASN A 97 20.44 -4.94 14.77
C ASN A 97 19.62 -3.71 14.38
N GLU A 98 20.08 -2.96 13.40
CA GLU A 98 19.33 -1.87 12.80
C GLU A 98 18.26 -2.42 11.84
N LEU A 99 17.06 -1.86 11.91
CA LEU A 99 16.01 -2.17 10.95
C LEU A 99 16.18 -1.29 9.72
N LYS A 100 16.84 -1.82 8.68
CA LYS A 100 17.01 -1.11 7.42
C LYS A 100 15.72 -1.14 6.62
N GLN A 101 15.18 0.03 6.33
CA GLN A 101 14.04 0.20 5.43
C GLN A 101 14.52 0.77 4.09
N ARG A 102 13.91 0.33 2.99
CA ARG A 102 14.42 0.58 1.64
C ARG A 102 14.48 2.07 1.28
N ASP A 103 13.51 2.85 1.76
CA ASP A 103 13.30 4.25 1.38
C ASP A 103 13.67 5.25 2.51
N ILE A 104 14.24 4.74 3.62
CA ILE A 104 14.68 5.55 4.76
C ILE A 104 16.20 5.53 4.82
N PHE A 105 16.82 6.71 4.72
CA PHE A 105 18.28 6.86 4.79
C PHE A 105 18.81 6.57 6.20
N TYR A 106 18.09 7.05 7.22
CA TYR A 106 18.42 6.83 8.62
C TYR A 106 17.16 6.78 9.47
N SER A 107 17.05 5.73 10.29
CA SER A 107 16.03 5.63 11.34
C SER A 107 16.68 5.12 12.62
N ASP A 108 16.05 5.37 13.76
CA ASP A 108 16.44 4.81 15.05
C ASP A 108 15.76 3.45 15.33
N ASN A 109 15.01 2.92 14.35
CA ASN A 109 14.38 1.62 14.43
C ASN A 109 15.40 0.49 14.51
N LYS A 110 15.29 -0.32 15.53
CA LYS A 110 16.18 -1.45 15.86
C LYS A 110 15.35 -2.67 16.21
N TYR A 111 16.00 -3.81 16.30
CA TYR A 111 15.40 -5.00 16.88
C TYR A 111 16.42 -5.82 17.66
N LYS A 112 15.95 -6.43 18.76
CA LYS A 112 16.66 -7.50 19.45
C LYS A 112 16.36 -8.79 18.72
N HIS A 113 17.40 -9.56 18.43
CA HIS A 113 17.30 -10.81 17.68
C HIS A 113 17.95 -11.93 18.47
N PHE A 114 17.29 -13.09 18.49
CA PHE A 114 17.83 -14.33 19.04
C PHE A 114 17.15 -15.55 18.42
N ASP A 115 17.90 -16.64 18.33
CA ASP A 115 17.46 -17.93 17.83
C ASP A 115 17.40 -18.96 18.94
N PHE A 116 16.41 -19.85 18.86
CA PHE A 116 16.37 -21.02 19.73
C PHE A 116 17.10 -22.20 19.09
N ASN A 117 18.07 -22.76 19.83
CA ASN A 117 18.83 -23.93 19.39
C ASN A 117 18.17 -25.25 19.83
N ASN A 118 18.48 -26.35 19.11
CA ASN A 118 17.99 -27.70 19.39
C ASN A 118 16.46 -27.84 19.32
N VAL A 119 15.84 -27.08 18.42
CA VAL A 119 14.41 -27.14 18.13
C VAL A 119 14.14 -28.27 17.12
N GLU A 120 13.32 -29.23 17.51
CA GLU A 120 12.85 -30.34 16.68
C GLU A 120 11.32 -30.26 16.58
N ASP A 121 10.76 -31.19 15.80
CA ASP A 121 9.31 -31.36 15.68
C ASP A 121 8.65 -31.48 17.06
N LYS A 122 7.56 -30.73 17.27
CA LYS A 122 6.81 -30.59 18.53
C LYS A 122 7.59 -30.01 19.71
N SER A 123 8.80 -29.49 19.49
CA SER A 123 9.49 -28.72 20.50
C SER A 123 8.71 -27.45 20.84
N LYS A 124 8.83 -27.03 22.12
CA LYS A 124 8.24 -25.75 22.56
C LYS A 124 9.33 -24.73 22.72
N VAL A 125 9.07 -23.52 22.24
CA VAL A 125 9.90 -22.34 22.53
C VAL A 125 9.07 -21.35 23.34
N GLU A 126 9.67 -20.84 24.38
CA GLU A 126 9.04 -19.85 25.26
C GLU A 126 9.98 -18.67 25.44
N PHE A 127 9.43 -17.46 25.47
CA PHE A 127 10.21 -16.26 25.72
C PHE A 127 9.36 -15.20 26.41
N SER A 128 10.06 -14.30 27.11
CA SER A 128 9.45 -13.12 27.73
C SER A 128 10.43 -11.96 27.75
N TYR A 129 9.89 -10.75 27.78
CA TYR A 129 10.66 -9.53 27.87
C TYR A 129 9.82 -8.38 28.44
N LYS A 130 10.50 -7.30 28.80
CA LYS A 130 9.86 -6.06 29.21
C LYS A 130 10.13 -4.97 28.21
N VAL A 131 9.13 -4.11 28.01
CA VAL A 131 9.22 -2.87 27.24
C VAL A 131 8.87 -1.71 28.15
N LYS A 132 9.76 -0.72 28.25
CA LYS A 132 9.46 0.55 28.87
C LYS A 132 9.23 1.59 27.80
N GLN A 133 8.06 2.22 27.80
CA GLN A 133 7.70 3.28 26.86
C GLN A 133 7.99 4.64 27.50
N ASN A 134 8.86 5.43 26.87
CA ASN A 134 9.31 6.72 27.38
C ASN A 134 8.42 7.89 26.90
N GLU A 135 7.69 7.73 25.79
CA GLU A 135 6.76 8.74 25.28
C GLU A 135 5.30 8.21 25.32
N PRO A 136 4.47 8.69 26.25
CA PRO A 136 3.12 8.16 26.46
C PRO A 136 2.14 8.47 25.32
N ARG A 137 2.52 9.34 24.37
CA ARG A 137 1.73 9.66 23.17
C ARG A 137 1.91 8.64 22.05
N LEU A 138 3.00 7.86 22.10
CA LEU A 138 3.39 6.93 21.03
C LEU A 138 3.12 5.47 21.43
N LEU A 139 1.90 5.19 21.91
CA LEU A 139 1.46 3.82 22.16
C LEU A 139 1.05 3.15 20.86
N SER A 140 1.22 1.84 20.80
CA SER A 140 0.94 1.02 19.63
C SER A 140 -0.39 0.26 19.77
N PHE A 141 -0.55 -0.81 19.04
CA PHE A 141 -1.68 -1.71 19.12
C PHE A 141 -1.22 -3.12 19.52
N PHE A 142 -2.14 -3.93 20.06
CA PHE A 142 -1.92 -5.36 20.28
C PHE A 142 -2.78 -6.16 19.29
N ALA A 143 -2.16 -7.08 18.56
CA ALA A 143 -2.83 -8.00 17.64
C ALA A 143 -3.12 -9.33 18.34
N PHE A 144 -4.37 -9.80 18.27
CA PHE A 144 -4.81 -11.08 18.86
C PHE A 144 -4.55 -12.28 17.98
N GLN A 145 -4.33 -12.08 16.69
CA GLN A 145 -4.06 -13.11 15.69
C GLN A 145 -2.61 -13.00 15.20
N HIS A 146 -2.04 -14.10 14.78
CA HIS A 146 -0.66 -14.23 14.32
C HIS A 146 -0.60 -14.97 12.98
N GLU A 147 0.55 -14.94 12.28
CA GLU A 147 0.83 -15.79 11.12
C GLU A 147 0.68 -17.29 11.44
N LEU A 148 0.90 -17.67 12.70
CA LEU A 148 0.63 -19.00 13.21
C LEU A 148 -0.76 -19.07 13.86
N GLN A 149 -1.41 -20.23 13.80
CA GLN A 149 -2.62 -20.48 14.58
C GLN A 149 -2.34 -20.13 16.05
N THR A 150 -3.23 -19.37 16.69
CA THR A 150 -3.10 -18.93 18.07
C THR A 150 -4.15 -19.61 18.95
N VAL A 151 -3.69 -20.48 19.87
CA VAL A 151 -4.59 -21.22 20.79
C VAL A 151 -5.19 -20.28 21.82
N ALA A 152 -4.38 -19.39 22.41
CA ALA A 152 -4.85 -18.38 23.35
C ALA A 152 -4.04 -17.09 23.22
N SER A 153 -4.72 -15.95 23.25
CA SER A 153 -4.07 -14.63 23.29
C SER A 153 -4.79 -13.73 24.26
N GLN A 154 -4.03 -13.00 25.08
CA GLN A 154 -4.54 -12.08 26.09
C GLN A 154 -3.78 -10.76 26.04
N PHE A 155 -4.54 -9.68 26.09
CA PHE A 155 -4.04 -8.33 26.33
C PHE A 155 -4.66 -7.79 27.62
N GLN A 156 -3.84 -7.23 28.49
CA GLN A 156 -4.29 -6.71 29.79
C GLN A 156 -3.67 -5.34 30.05
N ILE A 157 -4.48 -4.41 30.56
CA ILE A 157 -4.00 -3.12 31.07
C ILE A 157 -4.28 -3.09 32.58
N LYS A 158 -3.25 -2.91 33.38
CA LYS A 158 -3.32 -2.67 34.83
C LYS A 158 -2.98 -1.20 35.07
N SER A 159 -3.99 -0.40 35.37
CA SER A 159 -3.90 1.06 35.41
C SER A 159 -4.15 1.63 36.80
N ASP A 160 -3.30 2.58 37.20
CA ASP A 160 -3.63 3.46 38.31
C ASP A 160 -4.99 4.15 38.03
N PRO A 161 -5.92 4.22 39.02
CA PRO A 161 -7.23 4.83 38.86
C PRO A 161 -7.21 6.31 38.48
N SER A 162 -6.10 7.01 38.68
CA SER A 162 -5.92 8.40 38.25
C SER A 162 -5.66 8.56 36.76
N ILE A 163 -5.52 7.45 36.02
CA ILE A 163 -5.27 7.43 34.57
C ILE A 163 -6.56 7.00 33.84
N GLU A 164 -7.03 7.83 32.96
CA GLU A 164 -8.17 7.53 32.08
C GLU A 164 -7.66 6.98 30.74
N ILE A 165 -8.04 5.74 30.41
CA ILE A 165 -7.65 5.11 29.16
C ILE A 165 -8.75 5.17 28.10
N GLY A 166 -8.35 5.25 26.84
CA GLY A 166 -9.18 5.00 25.67
C GLY A 166 -8.75 3.75 24.95
N TYR A 167 -9.67 3.05 24.31
CA TYR A 167 -9.36 1.92 23.46
C TYR A 167 -10.42 1.71 22.39
N LYS A 168 -10.03 1.07 21.30
CA LYS A 168 -10.93 0.65 20.23
C LYS A 168 -10.45 -0.64 19.58
N LEU A 169 -11.39 -1.53 19.23
CA LEU A 169 -11.13 -2.78 18.52
C LEU A 169 -11.28 -2.57 17.02
N PHE A 170 -10.44 -3.26 16.25
CA PHE A 170 -10.40 -3.23 14.79
C PHE A 170 -10.19 -4.63 14.21
N GLY A 171 -10.33 -4.76 12.90
CA GLY A 171 -10.16 -6.01 12.16
C GLY A 171 -11.39 -6.89 12.19
N ASP A 172 -11.25 -8.08 11.65
CA ASP A 172 -12.28 -9.13 11.64
C ASP A 172 -12.35 -9.86 12.99
N HIS A 173 -13.38 -10.68 13.21
CA HIS A 173 -13.50 -11.52 14.41
C HIS A 173 -13.49 -10.79 15.76
N GLN A 174 -13.88 -9.51 15.79
CA GLN A 174 -14.01 -8.76 17.05
C GLN A 174 -15.02 -9.38 18.02
N ASP A 175 -16.00 -10.09 17.49
CA ASP A 175 -17.01 -10.85 18.24
C ASP A 175 -16.44 -12.00 19.08
N LYS A 176 -15.23 -12.47 18.75
CA LYS A 176 -14.50 -13.50 19.51
C LYS A 176 -13.73 -12.92 20.69
N ILE A 177 -13.56 -11.59 20.77
CA ILE A 177 -12.79 -10.94 21.83
C ILE A 177 -13.66 -10.79 23.06
N VAL A 178 -13.32 -11.51 24.11
CA VAL A 178 -14.02 -11.41 25.40
C VAL A 178 -13.34 -10.33 26.24
N PHE A 179 -14.13 -9.36 26.68
CA PHE A 179 -13.69 -8.26 27.52
C PHE A 179 -14.17 -8.40 28.95
N GLU A 180 -13.28 -8.14 29.91
CA GLU A 180 -13.58 -8.10 31.34
C GLU A 180 -12.90 -6.89 31.99
N LYS A 181 -13.60 -6.19 32.89
CA LYS A 181 -13.03 -5.15 33.73
C LYS A 181 -13.16 -5.55 35.20
N THR A 182 -12.04 -5.61 35.90
CA THR A 182 -11.95 -5.98 37.34
C THR A 182 -11.09 -4.97 38.09
N LYS A 183 -10.92 -5.20 39.38
CA LYS A 183 -9.95 -4.48 40.21
C LYS A 183 -9.02 -5.48 40.89
N GLU A 184 -7.74 -5.19 40.89
CA GLU A 184 -6.72 -5.91 41.66
C GLU A 184 -6.04 -4.92 42.59
N GLU A 185 -6.21 -5.09 43.89
CA GLU A 185 -5.77 -4.12 44.90
C GLU A 185 -6.30 -2.71 44.61
N ASN A 186 -5.41 -1.79 44.22
CA ASN A 186 -5.74 -0.41 43.87
C ASN A 186 -5.69 -0.12 42.38
N LEU A 187 -5.57 -1.15 41.50
CA LEU A 187 -5.49 -0.98 40.07
C LEU A 187 -6.81 -1.33 39.40
N ASP A 188 -7.20 -0.55 38.41
CA ASP A 188 -8.21 -0.93 37.45
C ASP A 188 -7.58 -1.89 36.41
N VAL A 189 -8.21 -3.06 36.23
CA VAL A 189 -7.70 -4.11 35.33
C VAL A 189 -8.67 -4.32 34.18
N TYR A 190 -8.19 -4.11 32.98
CA TYR A 190 -8.90 -4.31 31.73
C TYR A 190 -8.29 -5.50 31.02
N THR A 191 -9.09 -6.50 30.68
CA THR A 191 -8.59 -7.73 30.07
C THR A 191 -9.39 -8.07 28.82
N TRP A 192 -8.69 -8.33 27.71
CA TRP A 192 -9.24 -8.84 26.46
C TRP A 192 -8.60 -10.18 26.15
N LYS A 193 -9.44 -11.18 25.82
CA LYS A 193 -9.00 -12.56 25.57
C LYS A 193 -9.63 -13.10 24.32
N VAL A 194 -8.87 -13.92 23.58
CA VAL A 194 -9.37 -14.76 22.49
C VAL A 194 -8.80 -16.16 22.60
N THR A 195 -9.53 -17.13 22.04
CA THR A 195 -9.07 -18.52 21.87
C THR A 195 -9.29 -18.97 20.44
N ASP A 196 -8.50 -19.94 19.99
CA ASP A 196 -8.65 -20.63 18.72
C ASP A 196 -8.74 -19.72 17.49
N MET A 197 -7.79 -18.77 17.41
CA MET A 197 -7.65 -17.91 16.23
C MET A 197 -6.89 -18.67 15.12
N PRO A 198 -7.42 -18.70 13.89
CA PRO A 198 -6.73 -19.31 12.77
C PRO A 198 -5.40 -18.58 12.47
N SER A 199 -4.50 -19.22 11.72
CA SER A 199 -3.35 -18.54 11.14
C SER A 199 -3.83 -17.44 10.17
N PHE A 200 -3.12 -16.31 10.17
CA PHE A 200 -3.32 -15.27 9.16
C PHE A 200 -2.31 -15.48 8.03
N GLU A 201 -2.78 -15.49 6.81
CA GLU A 201 -1.94 -15.55 5.62
C GLU A 201 -2.17 -14.29 4.81
N GLU A 202 -1.07 -13.56 4.50
CA GLU A 202 -1.15 -12.43 3.59
C GLU A 202 -1.44 -12.92 2.17
N GLU A 203 -2.36 -12.23 1.51
CA GLU A 203 -2.70 -12.50 0.12
C GLU A 203 -2.18 -11.38 -0.78
N ASN A 204 -1.66 -11.75 -1.95
CA ASN A 204 -1.14 -10.78 -2.90
C ASN A 204 -2.19 -9.70 -3.23
N ARG A 205 -1.79 -8.42 -3.20
CA ARG A 205 -2.65 -7.26 -3.41
C ARG A 205 -3.80 -7.13 -2.40
N ALA A 206 -3.70 -7.72 -1.22
CA ALA A 206 -4.62 -7.40 -0.14
C ALA A 206 -4.27 -6.03 0.46
N PRO A 207 -5.26 -5.28 0.99
CA PRO A 207 -4.98 -4.16 1.87
C PRO A 207 -4.09 -4.55 3.05
N ASN A 208 -3.48 -3.58 3.71
CA ASN A 208 -2.61 -3.84 4.86
C ASN A 208 -3.30 -4.74 5.90
N PHE A 209 -2.54 -5.63 6.53
CA PHE A 209 -3.05 -6.61 7.50
C PHE A 209 -3.85 -5.98 8.65
N THR A 210 -3.60 -4.73 9.00
CA THR A 210 -4.33 -3.99 10.04
C THR A 210 -5.82 -3.78 9.73
N TYR A 211 -6.24 -3.95 8.47
CA TYR A 211 -7.67 -3.95 8.11
C TYR A 211 -8.39 -5.24 8.54
N PHE A 212 -7.67 -6.34 8.67
CA PHE A 212 -8.23 -7.69 8.86
C PHE A 212 -7.90 -8.31 10.21
N LEU A 213 -6.64 -8.15 10.69
CA LEU A 213 -6.24 -8.73 11.97
C LEU A 213 -7.06 -8.13 13.13
N PRO A 214 -7.71 -8.96 13.96
CA PRO A 214 -8.35 -8.48 15.17
C PRO A 214 -7.28 -7.91 16.11
N HIS A 215 -7.39 -6.61 16.38
CA HIS A 215 -6.43 -5.90 17.23
C HIS A 215 -7.11 -4.81 18.06
N ILE A 216 -6.44 -4.42 19.14
CA ILE A 216 -6.86 -3.33 20.01
C ILE A 216 -5.85 -2.19 19.93
N VAL A 217 -6.32 -0.99 19.59
CA VAL A 217 -5.59 0.24 19.80
C VAL A 217 -5.96 0.78 21.18
N TYR A 218 -4.96 1.16 21.98
CA TYR A 218 -5.17 1.75 23.29
C TYR A 218 -4.32 3.01 23.46
N TYR A 219 -4.80 3.93 24.29
CA TYR A 219 -4.15 5.22 24.51
C TYR A 219 -4.56 5.82 25.84
N ILE A 220 -3.79 6.79 26.33
CA ILE A 220 -4.07 7.54 27.54
C ILE A 220 -4.85 8.81 27.15
N LYS A 221 -6.08 8.93 27.65
CA LYS A 221 -6.88 10.14 27.48
C LYS A 221 -6.37 11.27 28.36
N SER A 222 -6.18 10.96 29.63
CA SER A 222 -5.75 11.93 30.65
C SER A 222 -5.22 11.21 31.89
N TYR A 223 -4.53 11.94 32.75
CA TYR A 223 -4.12 11.48 34.08
C TYR A 223 -4.15 12.63 35.05
N THR A 224 -4.24 12.34 36.37
CA THR A 224 -4.26 13.35 37.41
C THR A 224 -2.85 13.52 38.00
N LYS A 225 -2.31 14.74 37.93
CA LYS A 225 -1.02 15.11 38.54
C LYS A 225 -1.24 16.31 39.44
N ASP A 226 -0.78 16.23 40.67
CA ASP A 226 -0.89 17.32 41.68
C ASP A 226 -2.36 17.85 41.80
N ASN A 227 -3.32 16.93 41.83
CA ASN A 227 -4.76 17.20 41.85
C ASN A 227 -5.29 17.97 40.61
N LYS A 228 -4.51 18.05 39.53
CA LYS A 228 -4.95 18.61 38.23
C LYS A 228 -5.05 17.52 37.19
N LYS A 229 -6.10 17.59 36.36
CA LYS A 229 -6.26 16.68 35.23
C LYS A 229 -5.41 17.19 34.06
N GLU A 230 -4.42 16.39 33.66
CA GLU A 230 -3.58 16.60 32.50
C GLU A 230 -4.14 15.76 31.33
N ALA A 231 -4.55 16.44 30.27
CA ALA A 231 -5.07 15.77 29.08
C ALA A 231 -3.91 15.38 28.15
N LEU A 232 -3.96 14.14 27.63
CA LEU A 232 -3.11 13.71 26.53
C LEU A 232 -3.92 13.66 25.21
N PHE A 233 -4.72 12.60 25.04
CA PHE A 233 -5.52 12.40 23.83
C PHE A 233 -6.97 11.98 24.14
N PRO A 234 -7.77 12.82 24.85
CA PRO A 234 -9.18 12.51 25.06
C PRO A 234 -10.00 12.54 23.74
N ASP A 235 -9.56 13.34 22.77
CA ASP A 235 -10.23 13.59 21.49
C ASP A 235 -9.25 14.12 20.43
N VAL A 236 -9.75 14.33 19.22
CA VAL A 236 -8.98 14.82 18.08
C VAL A 236 -8.48 16.26 18.26
N GLU A 237 -9.16 17.09 19.06
CA GLU A 237 -8.73 18.47 19.34
C GLU A 237 -7.40 18.47 20.09
N HIS A 238 -7.21 17.56 21.05
CA HIS A 238 -5.95 17.42 21.79
C HIS A 238 -4.84 16.82 20.93
N LEU A 239 -5.17 15.88 20.04
CA LEU A 239 -4.21 15.40 19.05
C LEU A 239 -3.75 16.55 18.13
N TYR A 240 -4.69 17.37 17.64
CA TYR A 240 -4.37 18.52 16.82
C TYR A 240 -3.49 19.54 17.58
N LYS A 241 -3.81 19.87 18.80
CA LYS A 241 -2.99 20.77 19.65
C LYS A 241 -1.56 20.25 19.80
N TRP A 242 -1.41 18.95 19.97
CA TRP A 242 -0.08 18.35 20.01
C TRP A 242 0.64 18.48 18.66
N TYR A 243 0.01 18.13 17.54
CA TYR A 243 0.58 18.32 16.22
C TYR A 243 0.94 19.78 15.94
N TYR A 244 0.06 20.71 16.26
CA TYR A 244 0.33 22.14 16.10
C TYR A 244 1.53 22.60 16.91
N SER A 245 1.70 22.08 18.14
CA SER A 245 2.85 22.40 18.99
C SER A 245 4.19 22.00 18.36
N LEU A 246 4.22 20.99 17.48
CA LEU A 246 5.41 20.52 16.79
C LEU A 246 5.81 21.40 15.60
N VAL A 247 4.85 22.17 15.05
CA VAL A 247 5.08 22.97 13.83
C VAL A 247 4.98 24.49 14.03
N LYS A 248 4.48 24.96 15.17
CA LYS A 248 4.28 26.40 15.42
C LYS A 248 5.56 27.21 15.49
N ASP A 249 6.66 26.59 15.89
CA ASP A 249 7.95 27.25 16.15
C ASP A 249 9.04 26.89 15.12
N ILE A 250 8.68 26.34 13.96
CA ILE A 250 9.59 26.08 12.84
C ILE A 250 9.71 27.31 11.92
N ASN A 251 10.59 27.29 10.91
CA ASN A 251 10.79 28.36 9.92
C ASN A 251 11.33 29.68 10.52
N LYS A 252 12.33 29.55 11.39
CA LYS A 252 12.99 30.68 12.05
C LYS A 252 14.23 31.22 11.30
N LEU A 253 14.74 30.44 10.34
CA LEU A 253 15.90 30.86 9.53
C LEU A 253 15.51 31.97 8.54
N ASP A 254 16.53 32.61 7.99
CA ASP A 254 16.31 33.60 6.93
C ASP A 254 15.67 32.99 5.69
N GLN A 255 14.48 33.46 5.34
CA GLN A 255 13.67 33.01 4.21
C GLN A 255 13.92 33.77 2.90
N THR A 256 14.89 34.70 2.86
CA THR A 256 15.08 35.61 1.73
C THR A 256 15.32 34.90 0.41
N ALA A 257 16.20 33.89 0.38
CA ALA A 257 16.48 33.11 -0.84
C ALA A 257 15.26 32.33 -1.33
N LEU A 258 14.51 31.69 -0.42
CA LEU A 258 13.27 30.98 -0.70
C LEU A 258 12.20 31.93 -1.28
N LYS A 259 11.99 33.09 -0.66
CA LYS A 259 11.02 34.11 -1.10
C LYS A 259 11.39 34.67 -2.48
N THR A 260 12.67 34.97 -2.72
CA THR A 260 13.17 35.42 -4.02
C THR A 260 12.87 34.37 -5.10
N LYS A 261 13.21 33.09 -4.83
CA LYS A 261 12.94 32.02 -5.79
C LYS A 261 11.45 31.84 -6.05
N THR A 262 10.63 31.87 -5.01
CA THR A 262 9.17 31.79 -5.17
C THR A 262 8.65 32.92 -6.06
N SER A 263 9.11 34.18 -5.83
CA SER A 263 8.72 35.33 -6.64
C SER A 263 9.14 35.19 -8.10
N GLU A 264 10.33 34.63 -8.38
CA GLU A 264 10.77 34.30 -9.75
C GLU A 264 9.84 33.31 -10.44
N LEU A 265 9.47 32.23 -9.75
CA LEU A 265 8.62 31.18 -10.29
C LEU A 265 7.23 31.66 -10.69
N ILE A 266 6.70 32.63 -9.99
CA ILE A 266 5.33 33.14 -10.20
C ILE A 266 5.27 34.48 -10.96
N LYS A 267 6.42 35.06 -11.36
CA LYS A 267 6.52 36.42 -11.93
C LYS A 267 5.53 36.67 -13.06
N ASP A 268 5.41 35.74 -13.99
CA ASP A 268 4.56 35.87 -15.19
C ASP A 268 3.23 35.14 -15.07
N LYS A 269 2.82 34.76 -13.85
CA LYS A 269 1.60 33.96 -13.59
C LYS A 269 0.57 34.81 -12.85
N THR A 270 -0.57 35.01 -13.48
CA THR A 270 -1.71 35.74 -12.89
C THR A 270 -2.70 34.82 -12.19
N ASN A 271 -2.86 33.61 -12.70
CA ASN A 271 -3.80 32.64 -12.17
C ASN A 271 -3.23 31.90 -10.93
N PRO A 272 -3.96 31.87 -9.82
CA PRO A 272 -3.52 31.15 -8.59
C PRO A 272 -3.14 29.69 -8.81
N LYS A 273 -3.85 28.97 -9.68
CA LYS A 273 -3.55 27.57 -10.00
C LYS A 273 -2.21 27.41 -10.72
N ASP A 274 -1.90 28.33 -11.64
CA ASP A 274 -0.62 28.31 -12.37
C ASP A 274 0.55 28.66 -11.45
N LYS A 275 0.35 29.58 -10.47
CA LYS A 275 1.34 29.87 -9.43
C LYS A 275 1.64 28.63 -8.59
N ALA A 276 0.58 27.97 -8.09
CA ALA A 276 0.72 26.76 -7.28
C ALA A 276 1.40 25.62 -8.06
N LYS A 277 1.00 25.41 -9.31
CA LYS A 277 1.60 24.40 -10.19
C LYS A 277 3.10 24.67 -10.42
N ALA A 278 3.49 25.92 -10.68
CA ALA A 278 4.89 26.26 -10.91
C ALA A 278 5.77 26.01 -9.67
N ILE A 279 5.26 26.34 -8.47
CA ILE A 279 5.94 26.05 -7.21
C ILE A 279 6.08 24.54 -7.02
N TYR A 280 4.99 23.80 -7.19
CA TYR A 280 4.96 22.35 -7.01
C TYR A 280 5.93 21.63 -7.95
N ASN A 281 5.89 21.96 -9.25
CA ASN A 281 6.78 21.36 -10.23
C ASN A 281 8.25 21.67 -9.88
N TRP A 282 8.56 22.90 -9.47
CA TRP A 282 9.92 23.24 -9.06
C TRP A 282 10.38 22.41 -7.86
N VAL A 283 9.51 22.19 -6.86
CA VAL A 283 9.84 21.35 -5.70
C VAL A 283 10.11 19.92 -6.12
N GLN A 284 9.25 19.33 -6.96
CA GLN A 284 9.44 17.97 -7.48
C GLN A 284 10.76 17.81 -8.26
N GLU A 285 11.17 18.82 -9.03
CA GLU A 285 12.40 18.79 -9.83
C GLU A 285 13.68 19.00 -9.02
N ASN A 286 13.61 19.74 -7.92
CA ASN A 286 14.78 20.23 -7.23
C ASN A 286 14.99 19.68 -5.82
N ILE A 287 13.98 19.07 -5.22
CA ILE A 287 14.05 18.52 -3.86
C ILE A 287 14.02 17.00 -3.91
N HIS A 288 15.08 16.37 -3.42
CA HIS A 288 15.17 14.91 -3.37
C HIS A 288 14.55 14.37 -2.09
N TYR A 289 13.76 13.31 -2.22
CA TYR A 289 13.21 12.63 -1.06
C TYR A 289 14.32 11.86 -0.33
N VAL A 290 14.57 12.20 0.93
CA VAL A 290 15.50 11.50 1.83
C VAL A 290 14.89 11.50 3.23
N ALA A 291 14.47 10.33 3.69
CA ALA A 291 13.84 10.20 5.00
C ALA A 291 14.88 10.09 6.12
N PHE A 292 14.69 10.90 7.16
CA PHE A 292 15.39 10.86 8.42
C PHE A 292 14.39 10.76 9.56
N GLU A 293 14.28 9.58 10.16
CA GLU A 293 13.34 9.29 11.23
C GLU A 293 14.09 9.02 12.53
N TYR A 294 14.40 10.09 13.26
CA TYR A 294 15.11 10.01 14.54
C TYR A 294 14.29 10.72 15.62
N GLU A 295 13.80 9.97 16.61
CA GLU A 295 13.01 10.50 17.74
C GLU A 295 11.92 11.49 17.31
N MET A 296 11.75 12.61 18.01
CA MET A 296 10.78 13.66 17.65
C MET A 296 11.05 14.29 16.29
N GLY A 297 12.26 14.15 15.72
CA GLY A 297 12.56 14.53 14.34
C GLY A 297 11.76 13.74 13.30
N GLY A 298 11.19 12.57 13.65
CA GLY A 298 10.21 11.85 12.83
C GLY A 298 8.87 12.60 12.69
N PHE A 299 8.55 13.54 13.59
CA PHE A 299 7.30 14.30 13.61
C PHE A 299 7.48 15.80 13.29
N ILE A 300 8.64 16.37 13.56
CA ILE A 300 8.92 17.79 13.43
C ILE A 300 9.56 18.08 12.07
N PRO A 301 8.93 18.87 11.18
CA PRO A 301 9.55 19.30 9.92
C PRO A 301 10.79 20.15 10.17
N ARG A 302 11.78 20.01 9.31
CA ARG A 302 12.93 20.93 9.27
C ARG A 302 12.48 22.30 8.72
N ASP A 303 13.24 23.33 9.06
CA ASP A 303 13.03 24.69 8.56
C ASP A 303 13.03 24.73 7.02
N ALA A 304 12.02 25.37 6.43
CA ALA A 304 11.83 25.42 4.98
C ALA A 304 13.03 26.02 4.23
N ALA A 305 13.70 27.04 4.78
CA ALA A 305 14.92 27.59 4.18
C ALA A 305 16.06 26.56 4.18
N SER A 306 16.20 25.76 5.25
CA SER A 306 17.20 24.69 5.29
C SER A 306 16.93 23.61 4.24
N VAL A 307 15.67 23.21 4.04
CA VAL A 307 15.27 22.24 3.00
C VAL A 307 15.52 22.80 1.61
N PHE A 308 15.15 24.07 1.41
CA PHE A 308 15.40 24.81 0.17
C PHE A 308 16.89 24.84 -0.21
N ASP A 309 17.77 25.16 0.74
CA ASP A 309 19.21 25.26 0.50
C ASP A 309 19.85 23.90 0.26
N LYS A 310 19.50 22.89 1.05
CA LYS A 310 20.08 21.55 1.00
C LYS A 310 19.55 20.66 -0.13
N LYS A 311 18.38 21.02 -0.70
CA LYS A 311 17.72 20.29 -1.81
C LYS A 311 17.31 18.87 -1.48
N TYR A 312 17.08 18.53 -0.20
CA TYR A 312 16.53 17.25 0.21
C TYR A 312 15.69 17.36 1.49
N GLY A 313 14.74 16.46 1.63
CA GLY A 313 13.88 16.33 2.78
C GLY A 313 12.97 15.12 2.67
N ASP A 314 12.29 14.79 3.77
CA ASP A 314 11.25 13.78 3.77
C ASP A 314 9.84 14.40 3.60
N CYS A 315 8.78 13.61 3.81
CA CYS A 315 7.40 14.06 3.57
C CYS A 315 7.05 15.34 4.30
N LYS A 316 7.38 15.44 5.60
CA LYS A 316 7.08 16.61 6.42
C LYS A 316 7.90 17.85 6.04
N ASP A 317 9.16 17.63 5.65
CA ASP A 317 10.07 18.69 5.22
C ASP A 317 9.63 19.33 3.89
N ILE A 318 9.31 18.47 2.91
CA ILE A 318 8.82 18.89 1.61
C ILE A 318 7.46 19.59 1.74
N SER A 319 6.60 19.08 2.63
CA SER A 319 5.30 19.69 2.90
C SER A 319 5.42 21.06 3.54
N ASN A 320 6.36 21.23 4.48
CA ASN A 320 6.65 22.53 5.07
C ASN A 320 7.22 23.52 4.04
N LEU A 321 8.14 23.08 3.18
CA LEU A 321 8.68 23.90 2.10
C LEU A 321 7.57 24.36 1.14
N LEU A 322 6.72 23.44 0.67
CA LEU A 322 5.57 23.76 -0.19
C LEU A 322 4.63 24.77 0.46
N ASN A 323 4.28 24.53 1.73
CA ASN A 323 3.40 25.40 2.51
C ASN A 323 3.95 26.84 2.60
N GLU A 324 5.24 27.00 2.88
CA GLU A 324 5.88 28.31 2.97
C GLU A 324 6.00 29.01 1.60
N MET A 325 6.31 28.26 0.54
CA MET A 325 6.34 28.81 -0.82
C MET A 325 4.94 29.22 -1.30
N PHE A 326 3.89 28.44 -1.01
CA PHE A 326 2.50 28.80 -1.33
C PHE A 326 2.06 30.04 -0.58
N LYS A 327 2.34 30.16 0.72
CA LYS A 327 2.05 31.38 1.50
C LYS A 327 2.79 32.59 0.97
N THR A 328 4.06 32.43 0.59
CA THR A 328 4.86 33.51 -0.04
C THR A 328 4.24 33.95 -1.37
N ALA A 329 3.62 33.05 -2.12
CA ALA A 329 2.89 33.39 -3.36
C ALA A 329 1.50 33.99 -3.13
N GLY A 330 1.09 34.22 -1.86
CA GLY A 330 -0.22 34.75 -1.49
C GLY A 330 -1.36 33.74 -1.60
N LEU A 331 -1.06 32.45 -1.52
CA LEU A 331 -2.05 31.38 -1.58
C LEU A 331 -2.42 30.90 -0.16
N GLU A 332 -3.70 30.57 0.05
CA GLU A 332 -4.16 29.94 1.30
C GLU A 332 -3.64 28.49 1.36
N SER A 333 -2.65 28.23 2.21
CA SER A 333 -2.00 26.91 2.32
C SER A 333 -1.86 26.48 3.76
N ASN A 334 -1.96 25.15 3.97
CA ASN A 334 -1.94 24.53 5.29
C ASN A 334 -1.18 23.19 5.25
N LEU A 335 -0.55 22.84 6.39
CA LEU A 335 -0.03 21.50 6.63
C LEU A 335 -1.18 20.52 6.91
N VAL A 336 -1.01 19.28 6.47
CA VAL A 336 -2.00 18.22 6.60
C VAL A 336 -1.33 16.95 7.13
N TRP A 337 -1.77 16.48 8.28
CA TRP A 337 -1.43 15.15 8.79
C TRP A 337 -2.40 14.14 8.21
N ILE A 338 -1.88 13.02 7.72
CA ILE A 338 -2.69 12.04 7.01
C ILE A 338 -2.16 10.62 7.19
N GLY A 339 -3.07 9.65 7.29
CA GLY A 339 -2.71 8.24 7.15
C GLY A 339 -2.68 7.84 5.69
N THR A 340 -1.69 7.05 5.30
CA THR A 340 -1.75 6.36 4.01
C THR A 340 -2.84 5.29 4.03
N ARG A 341 -3.15 4.70 2.88
CA ARG A 341 -4.13 3.62 2.76
C ARG A 341 -3.76 2.36 3.56
N ASP A 342 -2.53 2.27 4.05
CA ASP A 342 -2.11 1.22 5.00
C ASP A 342 -2.72 1.36 6.40
N LYS A 343 -3.29 2.51 6.74
CA LYS A 343 -3.87 2.79 8.05
C LYS A 343 -5.40 2.69 8.01
N PRO A 344 -6.05 1.78 8.77
CA PRO A 344 -7.52 1.65 8.78
C PRO A 344 -8.23 2.71 9.64
N TYR A 345 -7.48 3.54 10.37
CA TYR A 345 -8.00 4.40 11.42
C TYR A 345 -8.52 5.73 10.90
N SER A 346 -9.54 6.28 11.59
CA SER A 346 -9.98 7.67 11.46
C SER A 346 -9.45 8.52 12.63
N PHE A 347 -9.30 9.83 12.43
CA PHE A 347 -8.83 10.75 13.47
C PHE A 347 -9.78 10.85 14.67
N VAL A 348 -11.08 10.69 14.43
CA VAL A 348 -12.10 10.74 15.50
C VAL A 348 -12.08 9.46 16.32
N ASP A 349 -11.93 8.31 15.69
CA ASP A 349 -11.96 7.01 16.35
C ASP A 349 -10.68 6.71 17.14
N VAL A 350 -9.54 7.15 16.63
CA VAL A 350 -8.22 6.94 17.22
C VAL A 350 -7.49 8.29 17.27
N PRO A 351 -7.78 9.14 18.26
CA PRO A 351 -7.19 10.47 18.36
C PRO A 351 -5.73 10.40 18.85
N THR A 352 -4.88 9.63 18.17
CA THR A 352 -3.47 9.42 18.49
C THR A 352 -2.60 9.49 17.24
N PRO A 353 -1.27 9.68 17.36
CA PRO A 353 -0.37 9.69 16.20
C PRO A 353 -0.38 8.42 15.35
N LEU A 354 -0.89 7.30 15.87
CA LEU A 354 -1.01 6.04 15.13
C LEU A 354 -1.86 6.15 13.86
N VAL A 355 -2.80 7.11 13.82
CA VAL A 355 -3.70 7.33 12.68
C VAL A 355 -3.00 7.88 11.44
N SER A 356 -1.87 8.57 11.61
CA SER A 356 -1.11 9.18 10.53
C SER A 356 0.31 8.64 10.45
N ASN A 357 0.83 8.49 9.26
CA ASN A 357 2.21 8.13 8.96
C ASN A 357 2.78 8.99 7.83
N HIS A 358 2.07 10.05 7.43
CA HIS A 358 2.46 10.92 6.34
C HIS A 358 2.04 12.36 6.61
N MET A 359 2.74 13.31 6.00
CA MET A 359 2.41 14.73 6.00
C MET A 359 2.46 15.26 4.57
N ILE A 360 1.48 16.09 4.22
CA ILE A 360 1.40 16.78 2.94
C ILE A 360 1.06 18.27 3.15
N ALA A 361 1.13 19.05 2.08
CA ALA A 361 0.55 20.38 2.05
C ALA A 361 -0.84 20.37 1.41
N SER A 362 -1.66 21.35 1.73
CA SER A 362 -2.86 21.65 0.96
C SER A 362 -2.86 23.10 0.54
N VAL A 363 -3.43 23.41 -0.62
CA VAL A 363 -3.64 24.77 -1.11
C VAL A 363 -5.09 24.95 -1.54
N LYS A 364 -5.71 26.05 -1.13
CA LYS A 364 -7.09 26.36 -1.47
C LYS A 364 -7.12 27.42 -2.57
N ILE A 365 -7.78 27.10 -3.68
CA ILE A 365 -7.91 27.94 -4.86
C ILE A 365 -9.39 27.92 -5.27
N ASP A 366 -10.01 29.09 -5.41
CA ASP A 366 -11.40 29.23 -5.85
C ASP A 366 -12.40 28.32 -5.10
N LYS A 367 -12.28 28.26 -3.78
CA LYS A 367 -13.06 27.37 -2.89
C LYS A 367 -12.75 25.87 -2.99
N GLN A 368 -11.91 25.44 -3.90
CA GLN A 368 -11.46 24.05 -4.00
C GLN A 368 -10.13 23.88 -3.26
N ARG A 369 -10.02 22.82 -2.44
CA ARG A 369 -8.77 22.40 -1.82
C ARG A 369 -8.08 21.35 -2.70
N TYR A 370 -6.80 21.57 -2.93
CA TYR A 370 -5.90 20.59 -3.56
C TYR A 370 -4.99 20.04 -2.47
N PHE A 371 -4.91 18.73 -2.38
CA PHE A 371 -4.00 18.00 -1.50
C PHE A 371 -2.71 17.75 -2.28
N VAL A 372 -1.62 18.38 -1.84
CA VAL A 372 -0.38 18.48 -2.60
C VAL A 372 0.70 17.67 -1.90
N ASP A 373 1.09 16.57 -2.51
CA ASP A 373 2.13 15.68 -2.02
C ASP A 373 3.39 15.80 -2.90
N GLY A 374 4.44 16.40 -2.37
CA GLY A 374 5.69 16.61 -3.10
C GLY A 374 6.66 15.43 -3.05
N THR A 375 6.27 14.32 -2.46
CA THR A 375 7.14 13.12 -2.35
C THR A 375 7.17 12.28 -3.62
N ASP A 376 6.15 12.36 -4.47
CA ASP A 376 6.11 11.77 -5.81
C ASP A 376 6.60 12.79 -6.85
N SER A 377 7.76 12.51 -7.45
CA SER A 377 8.43 13.44 -8.39
C SER A 377 7.66 13.69 -9.68
N PHE A 378 6.66 12.89 -10.02
CA PHE A 378 5.94 12.99 -11.29
C PHE A 378 4.42 13.05 -11.14
N CYS A 379 3.90 13.05 -9.90
CA CYS A 379 2.46 13.18 -9.66
C CYS A 379 1.96 14.56 -10.14
N PRO A 380 0.85 14.62 -10.90
CA PRO A 380 0.30 15.91 -11.34
C PRO A 380 -0.16 16.77 -10.15
N PHE A 381 0.05 18.09 -10.21
CA PHE A 381 -0.35 19.04 -9.16
C PHE A 381 -1.80 18.89 -8.68
N THR A 382 -2.72 18.50 -9.55
CA THR A 382 -4.15 18.36 -9.21
C THR A 382 -4.52 17.00 -8.62
N PHE A 383 -3.57 16.09 -8.51
CA PHE A 383 -3.78 14.75 -7.99
C PHE A 383 -3.16 14.62 -6.59
N PRO A 384 -3.85 14.03 -5.62
CA PRO A 384 -3.17 13.51 -4.44
C PRO A 384 -2.28 12.34 -4.84
N SER A 385 -1.26 11.99 -4.07
CA SER A 385 -0.55 10.73 -4.29
C SER A 385 -1.49 9.52 -4.17
N ALA A 386 -1.23 8.44 -4.92
CA ALA A 386 -2.11 7.27 -4.97
C ALA A 386 -2.35 6.67 -3.57
N MET A 387 -1.34 6.68 -2.71
CA MET A 387 -1.37 6.10 -1.37
C MET A 387 -2.27 6.82 -0.35
N ILE A 388 -2.75 8.04 -0.65
CA ILE A 388 -3.63 8.80 0.26
C ILE A 388 -5.06 8.99 -0.27
N GLN A 389 -5.37 8.49 -1.45
CA GLN A 389 -6.72 8.59 -2.03
C GLN A 389 -7.77 8.03 -1.07
N GLY A 390 -8.84 8.78 -0.85
CA GLY A 390 -9.96 8.37 -0.01
C GLY A 390 -9.69 8.43 1.50
N LYS A 391 -8.50 8.85 1.94
CA LYS A 391 -8.14 8.99 3.36
C LYS A 391 -8.57 10.35 3.93
N GLU A 392 -8.67 10.42 5.25
CA GLU A 392 -8.93 11.65 5.97
C GLU A 392 -7.63 12.43 6.19
N GLY A 393 -7.62 13.70 5.83
CA GLY A 393 -6.57 14.64 6.16
C GLY A 393 -6.98 15.54 7.32
N LEU A 394 -6.16 15.66 8.35
CA LEU A 394 -6.29 16.62 9.44
C LEU A 394 -5.52 17.89 9.05
N ILE A 395 -6.26 18.95 8.71
CA ILE A 395 -5.74 20.19 8.12
C ILE A 395 -5.64 21.25 9.20
N GLY A 396 -4.43 21.74 9.48
CA GLY A 396 -4.21 22.77 10.48
C GLY A 396 -4.48 24.17 9.93
N ILE A 397 -5.47 24.88 10.46
CA ILE A 397 -5.84 26.22 10.04
C ILE A 397 -5.14 27.27 10.93
N SER A 398 -5.27 27.14 12.24
CA SER A 398 -4.64 28.02 13.24
C SER A 398 -4.28 27.23 14.49
N GLU A 399 -3.83 27.87 15.56
CA GLU A 399 -3.51 27.20 16.83
C GLU A 399 -4.70 26.40 17.40
N THR A 400 -5.91 26.88 17.18
CA THR A 400 -7.14 26.31 17.75
C THR A 400 -8.12 25.77 16.73
N GLU A 401 -7.88 26.01 15.45
CA GLU A 401 -8.79 25.61 14.37
C GLU A 401 -8.15 24.59 13.44
N PHE A 402 -8.89 23.55 13.16
CA PHE A 402 -8.56 22.51 12.19
C PHE A 402 -9.81 22.05 11.46
N VAL A 403 -9.61 21.38 10.34
CA VAL A 403 -10.67 20.65 9.61
C VAL A 403 -10.21 19.25 9.27
N ILE A 404 -11.15 18.32 9.25
CA ILE A 404 -10.93 16.97 8.71
C ILE A 404 -11.67 16.89 7.39
N GLU A 405 -10.92 16.72 6.30
CA GLU A 405 -11.48 16.57 4.96
C GLU A 405 -11.00 15.27 4.33
N LYS A 406 -11.88 14.64 3.55
CA LYS A 406 -11.52 13.41 2.83
C LYS A 406 -10.82 13.76 1.53
N VAL A 407 -9.64 13.17 1.32
CA VAL A 407 -8.90 13.28 0.06
C VAL A 407 -9.71 12.63 -1.06
N PRO A 408 -9.90 13.30 -2.21
CA PRO A 408 -10.67 12.75 -3.31
C PRO A 408 -10.00 11.50 -3.91
N VAL A 409 -10.84 10.59 -4.40
CA VAL A 409 -10.39 9.51 -5.29
C VAL A 409 -10.48 10.04 -6.72
N ILE A 410 -9.37 9.94 -7.46
CA ILE A 410 -9.29 10.42 -8.84
C ILE A 410 -10.14 9.52 -9.75
N ASP A 411 -10.98 10.15 -10.58
CA ASP A 411 -11.83 9.42 -11.51
C ASP A 411 -10.99 8.64 -12.54
N LYS A 412 -11.45 7.44 -12.88
CA LYS A 412 -10.80 6.55 -13.87
C LYS A 412 -10.54 7.20 -15.23
N LYS A 413 -11.26 8.27 -15.58
CA LYS A 413 -11.08 9.00 -16.85
C LYS A 413 -9.83 9.87 -16.85
N GLU A 414 -9.33 10.23 -15.67
CA GLU A 414 -8.08 11.02 -15.53
C GLU A 414 -6.84 10.12 -15.56
N ASN A 415 -6.99 8.81 -15.29
CA ASN A 415 -5.93 7.80 -15.34
C ASN A 415 -6.13 6.95 -16.59
N HIS A 416 -5.40 7.27 -17.65
CA HIS A 416 -5.71 6.72 -18.96
C HIS A 416 -4.47 6.17 -19.63
N LEU A 417 -4.57 4.91 -20.04
CA LEU A 417 -3.65 4.28 -20.99
C LEU A 417 -4.36 4.19 -22.34
N LYS A 418 -3.86 4.89 -23.35
CA LYS A 418 -4.36 4.79 -24.71
C LYS A 418 -3.29 4.22 -25.63
N VAL A 419 -3.63 3.23 -26.43
CA VAL A 419 -2.73 2.62 -27.43
C VAL A 419 -3.42 2.56 -28.81
N ASP A 420 -2.89 3.27 -29.78
CA ASP A 420 -3.33 3.24 -31.16
C ASP A 420 -2.31 2.44 -31.98
N MET A 421 -2.74 1.33 -32.60
CA MET A 421 -1.89 0.42 -33.39
C MET A 421 -2.31 0.40 -34.85
N LYS A 422 -1.34 0.51 -35.75
CA LYS A 422 -1.52 0.25 -37.19
C LYS A 422 -0.83 -1.07 -37.54
N LEU A 423 -1.59 -2.02 -38.06
CA LEU A 423 -1.15 -3.40 -38.21
C LEU A 423 -1.24 -3.87 -39.66
N LYS A 424 -0.21 -4.60 -40.07
CA LYS A 424 -0.21 -5.40 -41.31
C LYS A 424 -0.29 -6.88 -40.94
N ILE A 425 -1.17 -7.60 -41.63
CA ILE A 425 -1.34 -9.03 -41.46
C ILE A 425 -0.41 -9.74 -42.43
N ASN A 426 0.42 -10.64 -41.92
CA ASN A 426 1.33 -11.49 -42.68
C ASN A 426 0.91 -12.96 -42.53
N ASP A 427 1.56 -13.83 -43.32
CA ASP A 427 1.29 -15.27 -43.31
C ASP A 427 1.50 -15.92 -41.95
N ASP A 428 2.49 -15.46 -41.18
CA ASP A 428 2.89 -16.04 -39.90
C ASP A 428 2.49 -15.19 -38.68
N GLY A 429 1.88 -14.00 -38.90
CA GLY A 429 1.53 -13.15 -37.78
C GLY A 429 1.13 -11.73 -38.14
N VAL A 430 1.35 -10.81 -37.26
CA VAL A 430 1.06 -9.39 -37.46
C VAL A 430 2.27 -8.55 -37.04
N GLN A 431 2.48 -7.44 -37.73
CA GLN A 431 3.50 -6.46 -37.39
C GLN A 431 2.95 -5.05 -37.57
N GLY A 432 3.56 -4.08 -36.90
CA GLY A 432 3.07 -2.72 -37.03
C GLY A 432 3.78 -1.70 -36.17
N ALA A 433 3.17 -0.52 -36.13
CA ALA A 433 3.59 0.59 -35.30
C ALA A 433 2.50 0.94 -34.30
N ALA A 434 2.91 1.34 -33.11
CA ALA A 434 2.03 1.73 -32.04
C ALA A 434 2.40 3.11 -31.49
N LYS A 435 1.36 3.86 -31.12
CA LYS A 435 1.44 5.07 -30.34
C LYS A 435 0.76 4.83 -29.00
N LEU A 436 1.50 5.03 -27.90
CA LEU A 436 1.02 4.89 -26.56
C LEU A 436 0.99 6.26 -25.88
N LEU A 437 -0.11 6.58 -25.21
CA LEU A 437 -0.29 7.77 -24.39
C LEU A 437 -0.64 7.34 -22.96
N LEU A 438 0.05 7.91 -21.98
CA LEU A 438 -0.16 7.69 -20.54
C LEU A 438 -0.55 9.01 -19.87
N SER A 439 -1.61 9.02 -19.09
CA SER A 439 -2.01 10.17 -18.27
C SER A 439 -2.23 9.80 -16.81
N GLY A 440 -2.27 10.81 -15.94
CA GLY A 440 -2.51 10.64 -14.51
C GLY A 440 -1.43 9.80 -13.83
N TYR A 441 -1.85 8.88 -12.96
CA TYR A 441 -0.93 7.99 -12.24
C TYR A 441 -0.18 7.03 -13.18
N GLU A 442 -0.80 6.55 -14.25
CA GLU A 442 -0.11 5.73 -15.26
C GLU A 442 1.12 6.45 -15.84
N LYS A 443 1.02 7.77 -16.04
CA LYS A 443 2.16 8.60 -16.45
C LYS A 443 3.19 8.73 -15.33
N SER A 444 2.74 9.03 -14.11
CA SER A 444 3.61 9.20 -12.95
C SER A 444 4.43 7.94 -12.69
N ASP A 445 3.77 6.78 -12.61
CA ASP A 445 4.41 5.48 -12.39
C ASP A 445 5.44 5.16 -13.47
N PHE A 446 5.07 5.39 -14.73
CA PHE A 446 5.98 5.19 -15.86
C PHE A 446 7.24 6.05 -15.76
N LEU A 447 7.10 7.33 -15.43
CA LEU A 447 8.23 8.26 -15.31
C LEU A 447 9.09 7.95 -14.08
N ASN A 448 8.49 7.60 -12.95
CA ASN A 448 9.21 7.16 -11.74
C ASN A 448 10.06 5.92 -12.02
N VAL A 449 9.51 4.94 -12.72
CA VAL A 449 10.23 3.72 -13.08
C VAL A 449 11.37 4.02 -14.06
N LEU A 450 11.17 4.89 -15.03
CA LEU A 450 12.24 5.32 -15.95
C LEU A 450 13.36 6.09 -15.22
N ALA A 451 13.01 6.96 -14.30
CA ALA A 451 13.98 7.77 -13.56
C ALA A 451 14.81 6.93 -12.57
N SER A 452 14.21 5.90 -11.98
CA SER A 452 14.83 5.10 -10.92
C SER A 452 15.99 4.22 -11.39
N ASN A 453 16.05 3.85 -12.67
CA ASN A 453 17.07 2.93 -13.18
C ASN A 453 17.48 3.21 -14.62
N LYS A 454 18.37 4.20 -14.79
CA LYS A 454 18.86 4.61 -16.12
C LYS A 454 19.56 3.50 -16.92
N GLN A 455 20.16 2.52 -16.24
CA GLN A 455 20.88 1.42 -16.91
C GLN A 455 19.92 0.33 -17.44
N LYS A 456 18.71 0.22 -16.90
CA LYS A 456 17.71 -0.80 -17.26
C LYS A 456 16.48 -0.22 -17.98
N GLN A 457 16.54 1.01 -18.44
CA GLN A 457 15.39 1.68 -19.07
C GLN A 457 14.80 0.86 -20.21
N ASP A 458 15.62 0.27 -21.07
CA ASP A 458 15.14 -0.54 -22.20
C ASP A 458 14.43 -1.83 -21.75
N GLU A 459 14.92 -2.50 -20.72
CA GLU A 459 14.25 -3.68 -20.15
C GLU A 459 12.91 -3.32 -19.53
N ILE A 460 12.88 -2.21 -18.80
CA ILE A 460 11.69 -1.67 -18.13
C ILE A 460 10.65 -1.26 -19.17
N LEU A 461 11.07 -0.54 -20.23
CA LEU A 461 10.19 -0.17 -21.35
C LEU A 461 9.59 -1.41 -22.01
N LYS A 462 10.42 -2.40 -22.36
CA LYS A 462 9.94 -3.65 -22.97
C LYS A 462 8.95 -4.37 -22.07
N SER A 463 9.26 -4.52 -20.76
CA SER A 463 8.38 -5.14 -19.79
C SER A 463 7.03 -4.42 -19.68
N GLY A 464 7.04 -3.10 -19.60
CA GLY A 464 5.82 -2.27 -19.56
C GLY A 464 4.98 -2.39 -20.83
N LEU A 465 5.60 -2.36 -22.00
CA LEU A 465 4.93 -2.47 -23.30
C LEU A 465 4.35 -3.87 -23.56
N THR A 466 4.96 -4.91 -23.01
CA THR A 466 4.52 -6.31 -23.15
C THR A 466 3.59 -6.78 -22.01
N ARG A 467 3.27 -5.93 -21.03
CA ARG A 467 2.50 -6.31 -19.80
C ARG A 467 1.16 -7.02 -20.10
N TYR A 468 0.52 -6.71 -21.22
CA TYR A 468 -0.75 -7.31 -21.61
C TYR A 468 -0.62 -8.37 -22.71
N ASN A 469 0.57 -8.57 -23.26
CA ASN A 469 0.89 -9.63 -24.19
C ASN A 469 2.42 -9.85 -24.27
N GLN A 470 2.91 -10.83 -23.51
CA GLN A 470 4.34 -11.16 -23.43
C GLN A 470 4.94 -11.71 -24.73
N LYS A 471 4.10 -12.03 -25.74
CA LYS A 471 4.57 -12.49 -27.05
C LYS A 471 4.91 -11.35 -28.01
N LEU A 472 4.63 -10.08 -27.65
CA LEU A 472 5.02 -8.94 -28.44
C LEU A 472 6.54 -8.78 -28.46
N GLU A 473 7.11 -8.79 -29.64
CA GLU A 473 8.51 -8.41 -29.85
C GLU A 473 8.58 -6.92 -30.16
N ILE A 474 9.14 -6.16 -29.22
CA ILE A 474 9.21 -4.70 -29.32
C ILE A 474 10.50 -4.30 -30.03
N GLU A 475 10.36 -3.47 -31.06
CA GLU A 475 11.44 -2.89 -31.85
C GLU A 475 11.34 -1.35 -31.81
N ASN A 476 12.50 -0.66 -31.86
CA ASN A 476 12.60 0.78 -32.07
C ASN A 476 11.65 1.61 -31.19
N THR A 477 11.93 1.66 -29.90
CA THR A 477 11.18 2.50 -28.96
C THR A 477 11.66 3.95 -28.98
N GLU A 478 10.73 4.89 -29.05
CA GLU A 478 11.00 6.32 -28.90
C GLU A 478 10.09 6.89 -27.80
N VAL A 479 10.71 7.37 -26.73
CA VAL A 479 10.01 8.16 -25.69
C VAL A 479 10.11 9.61 -26.11
N LYS A 480 8.99 10.25 -26.47
CA LYS A 480 9.00 11.68 -26.74
C LYS A 480 9.26 12.45 -25.46
N LYS A 481 10.14 13.45 -25.54
CA LYS A 481 10.55 14.31 -24.42
C LYS A 481 9.31 14.83 -23.72
N ASN A 482 9.14 14.42 -22.48
CA ASN A 482 7.98 14.74 -21.69
C ASN A 482 8.35 15.89 -20.75
N GLU A 483 7.82 17.06 -21.02
CA GLU A 483 7.92 18.18 -20.09
C GLU A 483 6.87 17.98 -18.99
N TYR A 484 7.15 18.43 -17.77
CA TYR A 484 6.22 18.36 -16.63
C TYR A 484 4.83 18.92 -16.96
N ASP A 485 4.77 19.87 -17.88
CA ASP A 485 3.53 20.53 -18.30
C ASP A 485 2.66 19.72 -19.26
N ASN A 486 3.20 18.67 -19.90
CA ASN A 486 2.40 17.85 -20.79
C ASN A 486 1.44 16.96 -19.98
N LYS A 487 0.16 16.99 -20.38
CA LYS A 487 -0.87 16.15 -19.76
C LYS A 487 -0.53 14.67 -19.88
N ASP A 488 0.04 14.24 -21.00
CA ASP A 488 0.29 12.85 -21.36
C ASP A 488 1.78 12.59 -21.63
N ALA A 489 2.25 11.39 -21.28
CA ALA A 489 3.50 10.84 -21.77
C ALA A 489 3.25 10.09 -23.09
N GLU A 490 4.08 10.33 -24.11
CA GLU A 490 3.94 9.71 -25.41
C GLU A 490 5.12 8.78 -25.72
N LEU A 491 4.80 7.54 -26.10
CA LEU A 491 5.77 6.56 -26.64
C LEU A 491 5.35 6.12 -28.03
N LEU A 492 6.35 5.96 -28.89
CA LEU A 492 6.21 5.31 -30.19
C LEU A 492 7.05 4.03 -30.19
N TYR A 493 6.53 2.96 -30.75
CA TYR A 493 7.28 1.72 -30.93
C TYR A 493 6.79 0.92 -32.12
N ASN A 494 7.68 0.14 -32.70
CA ASN A 494 7.34 -0.89 -33.67
C ASN A 494 7.30 -2.24 -32.97
N PHE A 495 6.51 -3.15 -33.50
CA PHE A 495 6.40 -4.49 -32.91
C PHE A 495 6.15 -5.55 -33.97
N LYS A 496 6.51 -6.79 -33.63
CA LYS A 496 6.11 -8.01 -34.31
C LYS A 496 5.42 -8.96 -33.35
N LEU A 497 4.55 -9.78 -33.90
CA LEU A 497 3.85 -10.82 -33.18
C LEU A 497 3.70 -12.03 -34.08
N GLU A 498 4.63 -12.96 -33.94
CA GLU A 498 4.65 -14.21 -34.71
C GLU A 498 3.60 -15.21 -34.22
N SER A 499 3.23 -16.17 -35.07
CA SER A 499 2.22 -17.20 -34.81
C SER A 499 0.87 -16.64 -34.36
N TRP A 500 0.50 -15.44 -34.86
CA TRP A 500 -0.76 -14.78 -34.54
C TRP A 500 -1.83 -14.96 -35.62
N THR A 501 -1.42 -15.47 -36.76
CA THR A 501 -2.27 -15.86 -37.90
C THR A 501 -2.22 -17.37 -38.08
N LYS A 502 -3.32 -17.95 -38.59
CA LYS A 502 -3.39 -19.37 -38.94
C LYS A 502 -4.06 -19.52 -40.30
N LYS A 503 -3.38 -20.12 -41.26
CA LYS A 503 -3.96 -20.45 -42.58
C LYS A 503 -4.57 -21.84 -42.57
N ILE A 504 -5.79 -21.97 -43.15
CA ILE A 504 -6.49 -23.24 -43.35
C ILE A 504 -7.15 -23.15 -44.73
N GLY A 505 -6.53 -23.77 -45.74
CA GLY A 505 -6.97 -23.62 -47.14
C GLY A 505 -6.93 -22.17 -47.60
N ASP A 506 -8.03 -21.67 -48.11
CA ASP A 506 -8.17 -20.28 -48.58
C ASP A 506 -8.49 -19.29 -47.45
N LYS A 507 -8.63 -19.76 -46.21
CA LYS A 507 -8.96 -18.92 -45.07
C LYS A 507 -7.72 -18.60 -44.24
N MET A 508 -7.68 -17.37 -43.71
CA MET A 508 -6.72 -16.90 -42.74
C MET A 508 -7.47 -16.46 -41.49
N ILE A 509 -7.13 -17.04 -40.33
CA ILE A 509 -7.73 -16.77 -39.02
C ILE A 509 -6.76 -15.89 -38.24
N VAL A 510 -7.25 -14.75 -37.71
CA VAL A 510 -6.43 -13.78 -36.94
C VAL A 510 -7.16 -13.46 -35.63
N LYS A 511 -6.44 -13.44 -34.51
CA LYS A 511 -6.98 -12.90 -33.26
C LYS A 511 -6.93 -11.38 -33.29
N PRO A 512 -8.07 -10.69 -33.18
CA PRO A 512 -8.13 -9.24 -33.45
C PRO A 512 -7.70 -8.38 -32.27
N ILE A 513 -7.59 -8.92 -31.04
CA ILE A 513 -7.23 -8.21 -29.83
C ILE A 513 -5.83 -8.65 -29.40
N LEU A 514 -4.86 -7.70 -29.43
CA LEU A 514 -3.45 -7.98 -29.11
C LEU A 514 -3.16 -7.79 -27.61
N LEU A 515 -3.74 -6.77 -27.01
CA LEU A 515 -3.53 -6.42 -25.60
C LEU A 515 -4.74 -6.90 -24.79
N ALA A 516 -4.51 -7.74 -23.79
CA ALA A 516 -5.57 -8.42 -23.07
C ALA A 516 -5.48 -8.19 -21.54
N PRO A 517 -5.83 -6.98 -21.04
CA PRO A 517 -5.90 -6.72 -19.59
C PRO A 517 -6.84 -7.72 -18.89
N PHE A 518 -6.48 -8.12 -17.69
CA PHE A 518 -7.22 -9.08 -16.85
C PHE A 518 -7.43 -10.48 -17.45
N LYS A 519 -6.75 -10.81 -18.54
CA LYS A 519 -6.83 -12.15 -19.11
C LYS A 519 -6.41 -13.21 -18.10
N GLY A 520 -7.34 -14.14 -17.76
CA GLY A 520 -7.09 -15.22 -16.80
C GLY A 520 -7.08 -14.77 -15.34
N TYR A 521 -7.37 -13.51 -15.02
CA TYR A 521 -7.45 -13.02 -13.65
C TYR A 521 -8.79 -13.40 -12.99
N ILE A 522 -9.03 -14.70 -12.88
CA ILE A 522 -10.18 -15.24 -12.14
C ILE A 522 -9.79 -15.38 -10.68
N ILE A 523 -10.62 -14.85 -9.80
CA ILE A 523 -10.44 -14.95 -8.35
C ILE A 523 -10.98 -16.32 -7.89
N ASP A 524 -10.14 -17.12 -7.24
CA ASP A 524 -10.60 -18.32 -6.56
C ASP A 524 -11.33 -17.94 -5.27
N THR A 525 -12.65 -17.90 -5.33
CA THR A 525 -13.50 -17.49 -4.20
C THR A 525 -13.53 -18.49 -3.04
N LYS A 526 -13.00 -19.71 -3.23
CA LYS A 526 -12.87 -20.70 -2.17
C LYS A 526 -11.60 -20.48 -1.36
N GLU A 527 -10.52 -20.15 -2.03
CA GLU A 527 -9.19 -19.96 -1.42
C GLU A 527 -8.99 -18.54 -0.94
N ARG A 528 -9.31 -17.52 -1.77
CA ARG A 528 -9.11 -16.12 -1.42
C ARG A 528 -10.13 -15.61 -0.40
N LYS A 529 -9.61 -15.05 0.70
CA LYS A 529 -10.40 -14.53 1.83
C LYS A 529 -10.32 -13.01 1.97
N LEU A 530 -9.25 -12.39 1.45
CA LEU A 530 -9.00 -10.98 1.61
C LEU A 530 -9.38 -10.20 0.34
N SER A 531 -9.84 -8.97 0.51
CA SER A 531 -10.11 -8.02 -0.57
C SER A 531 -8.89 -7.79 -1.45
N ILE A 532 -9.10 -7.27 -2.66
CA ILE A 532 -8.03 -6.87 -3.58
C ILE A 532 -7.97 -5.34 -3.59
N GLU A 533 -6.80 -4.79 -3.29
CA GLU A 533 -6.54 -3.36 -3.37
C GLU A 533 -5.86 -3.01 -4.70
N ASN A 534 -6.34 -1.94 -5.32
CA ASN A 534 -5.76 -1.34 -6.52
C ASN A 534 -5.21 0.05 -6.16
N ASP A 535 -4.10 0.43 -6.75
CA ASP A 535 -3.47 1.74 -6.48
C ASP A 535 -4.33 2.89 -6.95
N ASN A 536 -4.98 2.73 -8.11
CA ASN A 536 -5.84 3.75 -8.71
C ASN A 536 -6.97 3.14 -9.55
N LEU A 537 -7.97 3.96 -9.86
CA LEU A 537 -8.98 3.69 -10.89
C LEU A 537 -8.39 4.08 -12.24
N PHE A 538 -8.69 3.33 -13.31
CA PHE A 538 -8.15 3.62 -14.64
C PHE A 538 -9.09 3.25 -15.78
N THR A 539 -8.78 3.81 -16.95
CA THR A 539 -9.38 3.43 -18.24
C THR A 539 -8.27 3.10 -19.25
N ASN A 540 -8.38 1.94 -19.87
CA ASN A 540 -7.52 1.54 -20.98
C ASN A 540 -8.32 1.58 -22.26
N ASP A 541 -7.83 2.31 -23.27
CA ASP A 541 -8.40 2.41 -24.61
C ASP A 541 -7.39 1.89 -25.64
N PHE A 542 -7.76 0.84 -26.37
CA PHE A 542 -6.92 0.25 -27.41
C PHE A 542 -7.65 0.32 -28.75
N THR A 543 -6.94 0.80 -29.77
CA THR A 543 -7.43 0.84 -31.16
C THR A 543 -6.47 0.08 -32.05
N TYR A 544 -6.98 -0.92 -32.73
CA TYR A 544 -6.24 -1.74 -33.70
C TYR A 544 -6.77 -1.47 -35.09
N VAL A 545 -5.95 -0.92 -35.97
CA VAL A 545 -6.29 -0.67 -37.38
C VAL A 545 -5.57 -1.71 -38.23
N TYR A 546 -6.28 -2.75 -38.64
CA TYR A 546 -5.77 -3.83 -39.47
C TYR A 546 -5.91 -3.46 -40.94
N GLU A 547 -4.82 -3.40 -41.69
CA GLU A 547 -4.79 -3.35 -43.14
C GLU A 547 -5.07 -4.76 -43.68
N ILE A 548 -6.18 -4.93 -44.39
CA ILE A 548 -6.55 -6.20 -45.01
C ILE A 548 -5.70 -6.41 -46.27
N PRO A 549 -4.95 -7.54 -46.39
CA PRO A 549 -4.14 -7.81 -47.57
C PRO A 549 -4.96 -7.79 -48.85
N GLU A 550 -4.41 -7.28 -49.95
CA GLU A 550 -5.14 -7.04 -51.20
C GLU A 550 -5.79 -8.30 -51.82
N ASN A 551 -5.15 -9.46 -51.60
CA ASN A 551 -5.61 -10.76 -52.07
C ASN A 551 -6.60 -11.45 -51.13
N TYR A 552 -7.03 -10.77 -50.05
CA TYR A 552 -8.02 -11.25 -49.09
C TYR A 552 -9.20 -10.29 -48.94
N GLN A 553 -10.32 -10.83 -48.45
CA GLN A 553 -11.47 -10.05 -47.99
C GLN A 553 -11.96 -10.59 -46.64
N LEU A 554 -12.69 -9.77 -45.87
CA LEU A 554 -13.30 -10.16 -44.60
C LEU A 554 -14.45 -11.14 -44.87
N ASP A 555 -14.37 -12.35 -44.30
CA ASP A 555 -15.38 -13.40 -44.33
C ASP A 555 -16.22 -13.41 -43.04
N PHE A 556 -15.56 -13.23 -41.90
CA PHE A 556 -16.21 -13.18 -40.59
C PHE A 556 -15.60 -12.12 -39.68
N ILE A 557 -16.46 -11.41 -38.96
CA ILE A 557 -16.13 -10.43 -37.91
C ILE A 557 -16.98 -10.77 -36.68
N PRO A 558 -16.38 -10.83 -35.45
CA PRO A 558 -17.15 -11.03 -34.24
C PRO A 558 -18.16 -9.91 -33.98
N GLU A 559 -19.21 -10.20 -33.24
CA GLU A 559 -20.17 -9.20 -32.79
C GLU A 559 -19.55 -8.23 -31.77
N ASN A 560 -20.06 -7.01 -31.77
CA ASN A 560 -19.72 -6.04 -30.72
C ASN A 560 -20.20 -6.53 -29.36
N SER A 561 -19.42 -6.29 -28.33
CA SER A 561 -19.76 -6.70 -26.96
C SER A 561 -19.48 -5.60 -25.97
N LYS A 562 -20.47 -5.29 -25.14
CA LYS A 562 -20.36 -4.30 -24.07
C LYS A 562 -21.00 -4.84 -22.80
N LYS A 563 -20.25 -4.85 -21.71
CA LYS A 563 -20.71 -5.28 -20.39
C LYS A 563 -20.17 -4.35 -19.31
N GLU A 564 -20.94 -4.20 -18.25
CA GLU A 564 -20.61 -3.33 -17.11
C GLU A 564 -21.26 -3.83 -15.83
N ASN A 565 -20.54 -3.73 -14.73
CA ASN A 565 -21.06 -3.83 -13.36
C ASN A 565 -20.40 -2.75 -12.47
N GLU A 566 -20.55 -2.83 -11.15
CA GLU A 566 -19.98 -1.84 -10.22
C GLU A 566 -18.45 -1.90 -10.13
N VAL A 567 -17.81 -3.01 -10.52
CA VAL A 567 -16.36 -3.24 -10.36
C VAL A 567 -15.58 -2.92 -11.62
N LEU A 568 -16.10 -3.38 -12.77
CA LEU A 568 -15.39 -3.36 -14.04
C LEU A 568 -16.37 -3.04 -15.18
N SER A 569 -15.87 -2.49 -16.28
CA SER A 569 -16.60 -2.40 -17.55
C SER A 569 -15.70 -2.68 -18.73
N TYR A 570 -16.26 -3.23 -19.81
CA TYR A 570 -15.60 -3.29 -21.09
C TYR A 570 -16.55 -2.94 -22.24
N ASP A 571 -15.98 -2.44 -23.34
CA ASP A 571 -16.67 -2.14 -24.60
C ASP A 571 -15.73 -2.54 -25.74
N ILE A 572 -16.11 -3.55 -26.54
CA ILE A 572 -15.33 -4.05 -27.68
C ILE A 572 -16.20 -3.94 -28.91
N SER A 573 -15.68 -3.26 -29.94
CA SER A 573 -16.40 -3.06 -31.20
C SER A 573 -15.50 -3.27 -32.41
N TYR A 574 -16.15 -3.70 -33.51
CA TYR A 574 -15.54 -3.99 -34.78
C TYR A 574 -16.20 -3.14 -35.86
N LYS A 575 -15.39 -2.43 -36.65
CA LYS A 575 -15.88 -1.58 -37.73
C LYS A 575 -15.04 -1.77 -38.99
N LYS A 576 -15.67 -2.18 -40.09
CA LYS A 576 -15.03 -2.19 -41.43
C LYS A 576 -14.98 -0.76 -41.94
N ASP A 577 -13.81 -0.31 -42.38
CA ASP A 577 -13.59 1.00 -43.01
C ASP A 577 -12.70 0.84 -44.24
N LYS A 578 -13.33 0.84 -45.42
CA LYS A 578 -12.68 0.63 -46.75
C LYS A 578 -11.83 -0.66 -46.76
N LYS A 579 -10.50 -0.52 -46.84
CA LYS A 579 -9.54 -1.63 -46.82
C LYS A 579 -9.11 -2.05 -45.39
N ASN A 580 -9.64 -1.39 -44.34
CA ASN A 580 -9.23 -1.63 -42.99
C ASN A 580 -10.36 -2.28 -42.18
N LEU A 581 -9.96 -3.04 -41.16
CA LEU A 581 -10.80 -3.38 -40.02
C LEU A 581 -10.28 -2.60 -38.80
N ILE A 582 -11.16 -1.82 -38.18
CA ILE A 582 -10.89 -1.11 -36.95
C ILE A 582 -11.50 -1.90 -35.79
N VAL A 583 -10.69 -2.27 -34.81
CA VAL A 583 -11.13 -2.92 -33.58
C VAL A 583 -10.85 -1.95 -32.43
N SER A 584 -11.87 -1.60 -31.68
CA SER A 584 -11.76 -0.73 -30.51
C SER A 584 -12.08 -1.52 -29.26
N GLN A 585 -11.28 -1.34 -28.23
CA GLN A 585 -11.43 -2.01 -26.94
C GLN A 585 -11.23 -0.98 -25.83
N LYS A 586 -12.24 -0.81 -24.98
CA LYS A 586 -12.19 0.04 -23.81
C LYS A 586 -12.45 -0.78 -22.56
N ILE A 587 -11.60 -0.64 -21.55
CA ILE A 587 -11.72 -1.34 -20.27
C ILE A 587 -11.55 -0.33 -19.15
N ALA A 588 -12.42 -0.36 -18.13
CA ALA A 588 -12.30 0.55 -17.01
C ALA A 588 -12.49 -0.15 -15.68
N LEU A 589 -11.52 0.02 -14.78
CA LEU A 589 -11.61 -0.39 -13.37
C LEU A 589 -12.36 0.70 -12.58
N LYS A 590 -13.34 0.29 -11.73
CA LYS A 590 -14.30 1.20 -11.09
C LYS A 590 -14.23 1.22 -9.56
N LYS A 591 -13.50 0.28 -8.94
CA LYS A 591 -13.31 0.20 -7.48
C LYS A 591 -11.83 0.16 -7.12
N LEU A 592 -11.41 0.97 -6.13
CA LEU A 592 -10.07 0.89 -5.54
C LEU A 592 -9.91 -0.40 -4.74
N VAL A 593 -10.94 -0.81 -4.00
CA VAL A 593 -10.95 -2.06 -3.25
C VAL A 593 -12.07 -2.93 -3.79
N ILE A 594 -11.71 -4.12 -4.29
CA ILE A 594 -12.63 -5.17 -4.70
C ILE A 594 -12.83 -6.04 -3.45
N GLU A 595 -13.95 -5.85 -2.79
CA GLU A 595 -14.30 -6.60 -1.58
C GLU A 595 -14.69 -8.05 -1.92
N THR A 596 -14.64 -8.95 -0.96
CA THR A 596 -15.01 -10.37 -1.17
C THR A 596 -16.41 -10.55 -1.74
N LYS A 597 -17.36 -9.70 -1.36
CA LYS A 597 -18.72 -9.67 -1.93
C LYS A 597 -18.77 -9.31 -3.42
N ASP A 598 -17.72 -8.71 -3.96
CA ASP A 598 -17.63 -8.30 -5.36
C ASP A 598 -16.98 -9.36 -6.25
N PHE A 599 -16.43 -10.44 -5.69
CA PHE A 599 -15.63 -11.43 -6.43
C PHE A 599 -16.43 -12.16 -7.52
N ASP A 600 -17.69 -12.50 -7.25
CA ASP A 600 -18.55 -13.14 -8.25
C ASP A 600 -18.85 -12.19 -9.42
N ASN A 601 -19.10 -10.91 -9.15
CA ASN A 601 -19.29 -9.88 -10.16
C ASN A 601 -18.02 -9.65 -11.00
N TRP A 602 -16.84 -9.65 -10.35
CA TRP A 602 -15.56 -9.60 -11.03
C TRP A 602 -15.37 -10.82 -11.96
N ASN A 603 -15.52 -12.02 -11.43
CA ASN A 603 -15.32 -13.27 -12.15
C ASN A 603 -16.27 -13.41 -13.34
N ALA A 604 -17.55 -13.06 -13.18
CA ALA A 604 -18.53 -13.09 -14.23
C ALA A 604 -18.09 -12.21 -15.43
N LEU A 605 -17.64 -10.98 -15.15
CA LEU A 605 -17.26 -10.04 -16.20
C LEU A 605 -15.91 -10.38 -16.82
N VAL A 606 -14.95 -10.85 -16.04
CA VAL A 606 -13.64 -11.30 -16.56
C VAL A 606 -13.79 -12.55 -17.44
N ASN A 607 -14.69 -13.48 -17.11
CA ASN A 607 -14.99 -14.64 -17.95
C ASN A 607 -15.56 -14.21 -19.32
N GLU A 608 -16.52 -13.27 -19.33
CA GLU A 608 -17.05 -12.70 -20.56
C GLU A 608 -15.94 -12.01 -21.38
N LEU A 609 -15.09 -11.24 -20.73
CA LEU A 609 -13.96 -10.58 -21.38
C LEU A 609 -12.95 -11.59 -21.96
N ASN A 610 -12.67 -12.70 -21.23
CA ASN A 610 -11.83 -13.80 -21.75
C ASN A 610 -12.43 -14.43 -23.00
N ASN A 611 -13.76 -14.57 -23.08
CA ASN A 611 -14.44 -15.07 -24.27
C ASN A 611 -14.22 -14.12 -25.46
N GLN A 612 -14.25 -12.81 -25.24
CA GLN A 612 -13.95 -11.82 -26.29
C GLN A 612 -12.49 -11.90 -26.76
N TYR A 613 -11.53 -12.13 -25.88
CA TYR A 613 -10.11 -12.30 -26.23
C TYR A 613 -9.83 -13.56 -27.07
N ASN A 614 -10.71 -14.54 -27.01
CA ASN A 614 -10.61 -15.78 -27.80
C ASN A 614 -11.31 -15.70 -29.16
N GLN A 615 -12.03 -14.62 -29.45
CA GLN A 615 -12.64 -14.40 -30.75
C GLN A 615 -11.59 -14.24 -31.85
N SER A 616 -11.99 -14.56 -33.09
CA SER A 616 -11.12 -14.43 -34.26
C SER A 616 -11.88 -13.78 -35.39
N ILE A 617 -11.18 -13.03 -36.22
CA ILE A 617 -11.65 -12.63 -37.56
C ILE A 617 -11.20 -13.65 -38.57
N ILE A 618 -11.98 -13.82 -39.64
CA ILE A 618 -11.65 -14.72 -40.75
C ILE A 618 -11.56 -13.91 -42.02
N LEU A 619 -10.44 -14.07 -42.69
CA LEU A 619 -10.22 -13.56 -44.05
C LEU A 619 -10.29 -14.73 -45.03
N ILE A 620 -10.88 -14.52 -46.20
CA ILE A 620 -10.90 -15.49 -47.30
C ILE A 620 -10.16 -14.92 -48.48
N LYS A 621 -9.40 -15.76 -49.17
CA LYS A 621 -8.69 -15.38 -50.40
C LYS A 621 -9.70 -15.02 -51.49
N LYS A 622 -9.42 -13.95 -52.22
CA LYS A 622 -10.26 -13.52 -53.37
C LYS A 622 -10.12 -14.45 -54.55
#